data_26bec8ccfd510a86e35968e872db5a01
#
_entry.id   26bec8ccfd510a86e35968e872db5a01
#
_cell.length_a   1.000
_cell.length_b   1.000
_cell.length_c   1.000
_cell.angle_alpha   90.00
_cell.angle_beta   90.00
_cell.angle_gamma   90.00
#
_symmetry.space_group_name_H-M   'P 1'
#
loop_
_entity.id
_entity.type
_entity.pdbx_description
1 polymer ?
#
loop_
_entity_poly.entity_id
_entity_poly.type
_entity_poly.pdbx_seq_one_letter_code
_entity_poly.pdbx_strand_id
1 'polypeptide(L)'
;MTAQEISVNIPPTLDPVYSNMIQIAYKDDEFTFMFLHQLPQVNQARAKAIVSITPSHAKNLLGVLSKTVADYEAKFGTIASKENTGKENVTALSGYS
;
A
#
# COMPACT_ATOMS: atom_id res chain seq x y z
N MET A 1 -9.50 -0.53 -28.31
CA MET A 1 -10.12 -1.01 -27.29
C MET A 1 -10.78 0.00 -26.44
N THR A 2 -11.95 -0.17 -26.07
CA THR A 2 -12.59 0.83 -25.35
C THR A 2 -12.42 0.62 -23.93
N ALA A 3 -12.21 1.61 -23.20
CA ALA A 3 -12.07 1.53 -21.80
C ALA A 3 -13.38 1.26 -21.19
N GLN A 4 -13.43 0.35 -20.25
CA GLN A 4 -14.61 0.09 -19.63
C GLN A 4 -14.84 1.07 -18.56
N GLU A 5 -15.97 1.64 -18.43
CA GLU A 5 -16.26 2.55 -17.40
C GLU A 5 -16.77 1.78 -16.25
N ILE A 6 -16.14 1.87 -15.13
CA ILE A 6 -16.52 1.16 -13.95
C ILE A 6 -17.06 2.13 -12.93
N SER A 7 -18.26 1.85 -12.48
CA SER A 7 -18.86 2.68 -11.49
C SER A 7 -18.51 2.16 -10.11
N VAL A 8 -17.98 2.99 -9.27
CA VAL A 8 -17.54 2.60 -7.96
C VAL A 8 -18.54 3.07 -6.92
N ASN A 9 -19.03 2.12 -6.15
CA ASN A 9 -19.98 2.46 -5.12
C ASN A 9 -19.28 2.41 -3.78
N ILE A 10 -19.28 3.50 -3.05
CA ILE A 10 -18.67 3.54 -1.73
C ILE A 10 -19.77 3.53 -0.70
N PRO A 11 -19.89 2.44 0.06
CA PRO A 11 -20.94 2.37 1.07
C PRO A 11 -20.81 3.49 2.09
N PRO A 12 -21.90 4.03 2.57
CA PRO A 12 -21.83 5.15 3.51
C PRO A 12 -21.12 4.80 4.81
N THR A 13 -21.04 3.50 5.14
CA THR A 13 -20.41 3.11 6.37
C THR A 13 -18.92 2.86 6.18
N LEU A 14 -18.39 3.04 4.99
CA LEU A 14 -16.99 2.76 4.74
C LEU A 14 -16.19 4.03 4.85
N ASP A 15 -15.30 4.11 5.80
CA ASP A 15 -14.46 5.27 5.98
C ASP A 15 -13.06 5.02 5.46
N PRO A 16 -12.39 6.05 5.01
CA PRO A 16 -10.99 5.90 4.64
C PRO A 16 -10.14 5.48 5.83
N VAL A 17 -9.12 4.71 5.57
CA VAL A 17 -8.24 4.24 6.61
C VAL A 17 -6.90 4.92 6.49
N TYR A 18 -6.40 5.46 7.57
CA TYR A 18 -5.08 6.04 7.58
C TYR A 18 -4.09 4.97 8.03
N SER A 19 -2.98 4.86 7.31
CA SER A 19 -1.96 3.91 7.65
C SER A 19 -0.60 4.58 7.55
N ASN A 20 0.28 4.34 8.49
CA ASN A 20 1.62 4.88 8.43
C ASN A 20 2.67 3.77 8.38
N MET A 21 2.25 2.53 8.19
CA MET A 21 3.18 1.44 8.09
C MET A 21 2.53 0.34 7.25
N ILE A 22 3.25 -0.27 6.35
CA ILE A 22 2.73 -1.32 5.51
C ILE A 22 3.66 -2.50 5.55
N GLN A 23 3.12 -3.68 5.78
CA GLN A 23 3.89 -4.89 5.69
C GLN A 23 3.34 -5.71 4.53
N ILE A 24 4.21 -6.25 3.71
CA ILE A 24 3.82 -6.99 2.54
C ILE A 24 4.36 -8.41 2.65
N ALA A 25 3.47 -9.37 2.55
CA ALA A 25 3.86 -10.76 2.57
C ALA A 25 3.40 -11.42 1.28
N TYR A 26 4.00 -12.53 0.90
CA TYR A 26 3.60 -13.17 -0.32
C TYR A 26 3.79 -14.66 -0.24
N LYS A 27 3.06 -15.36 -1.07
CA LYS A 27 3.30 -16.75 -1.33
C LYS A 27 3.08 -16.92 -2.83
N ASP A 28 3.11 -18.13 -3.33
CA ASP A 28 3.15 -18.32 -4.77
C ASP A 28 1.92 -17.82 -5.51
N ASP A 29 0.78 -17.69 -4.86
CA ASP A 29 -0.43 -17.30 -5.55
C ASP A 29 -1.05 -16.03 -4.98
N GLU A 30 -0.43 -15.34 -4.07
CA GLU A 30 -1.06 -14.13 -3.54
C GLU A 30 -0.06 -13.23 -2.86
N PHE A 31 -0.37 -11.94 -2.88
CA PHE A 31 0.34 -10.93 -2.12
C PHE A 31 -0.64 -10.39 -1.09
N THR A 32 -0.19 -10.23 0.14
CA THR A 32 -1.03 -9.70 1.19
C THR A 32 -0.42 -8.43 1.75
N PHE A 33 -1.22 -7.38 1.79
CA PHE A 33 -0.78 -6.10 2.30
C PHE A 33 -1.46 -5.87 3.63
N MET A 34 -0.67 -5.59 4.67
CA MET A 34 -1.25 -5.23 5.95
C MET A 34 -0.99 -3.78 6.17
N PHE A 35 -2.06 -3.00 6.27
CA PHE A 35 -1.95 -1.57 6.49
C PHE A 35 -2.09 -1.33 7.99
N LEU A 36 -1.02 -0.81 8.57
CA LEU A 36 -0.93 -0.70 10.00
C LEU A 36 -0.81 0.74 10.46
N HIS A 37 -1.20 0.98 11.66
CA HIS A 37 -1.02 2.28 12.27
C HIS A 37 -0.16 2.07 13.51
N GLN A 38 1.04 2.60 13.48
CA GLN A 38 1.92 2.49 14.62
C GLN A 38 1.80 3.72 15.46
N LEU A 39 1.58 3.55 16.73
CA LEU A 39 1.43 4.67 17.63
C LEU A 39 2.80 5.13 18.09
N PRO A 40 2.98 6.41 18.32
CA PRO A 40 4.24 6.91 18.81
C PRO A 40 4.53 6.38 20.18
N GLN A 41 5.75 6.16 20.46
CA GLN A 41 6.18 5.75 21.78
C GLN A 41 5.68 4.39 22.20
N VAL A 42 5.07 3.63 21.35
CA VAL A 42 4.63 2.31 21.67
C VAL A 42 5.20 1.37 20.66
N ASN A 43 5.67 0.22 21.07
CA ASN A 43 6.23 -0.71 20.14
C ASN A 43 5.17 -1.59 19.59
N GLN A 44 4.01 -1.09 19.30
CA GLN A 44 2.90 -1.84 18.78
C GLN A 44 2.26 -1.13 17.63
N ALA A 45 1.78 -1.88 16.67
CA ALA A 45 1.06 -1.33 15.55
C ALA A 45 -0.26 -2.04 15.45
N ARG A 46 -1.30 -1.30 15.09
CA ARG A 46 -2.61 -1.86 14.97
C ARG A 46 -2.92 -2.08 13.52
N ALA A 47 -3.37 -3.26 13.16
CA ALA A 47 -3.76 -3.51 11.79
C ALA A 47 -5.08 -2.82 11.48
N LYS A 48 -5.10 -2.03 10.43
CA LYS A 48 -6.29 -1.29 10.04
C LYS A 48 -6.98 -1.96 8.86
N ALA A 49 -6.25 -2.65 8.03
CA ALA A 49 -6.83 -3.33 6.88
C ALA A 49 -5.86 -4.38 6.40
N ILE A 50 -6.39 -5.46 5.87
CA ILE A 50 -5.60 -6.49 5.26
C ILE A 50 -6.19 -6.76 3.90
N VAL A 51 -5.39 -6.68 2.86
CA VAL A 51 -5.88 -6.83 1.50
C VAL A 51 -5.00 -7.83 0.78
N SER A 52 -5.61 -8.83 0.14
CA SER A 52 -4.88 -9.82 -0.63
C SER A 52 -5.19 -9.66 -2.10
N ILE A 53 -4.19 -9.73 -2.93
CA ILE A 53 -4.36 -9.60 -4.38
C ILE A 53 -3.53 -10.68 -5.06
N THR A 54 -3.79 -10.92 -6.32
CA THR A 54 -3.02 -11.90 -7.07
C THR A 54 -1.65 -11.32 -7.43
N PRO A 55 -0.66 -12.16 -7.71
CA PRO A 55 0.64 -11.66 -8.13
C PRO A 55 0.57 -10.80 -9.39
N SER A 56 -0.27 -11.17 -10.34
CA SER A 56 -0.44 -10.38 -11.54
C SER A 56 -0.96 -9.02 -11.20
N HIS A 57 -1.92 -8.94 -10.29
CA HIS A 57 -2.49 -7.67 -9.91
C HIS A 57 -1.46 -6.84 -9.12
N ALA A 58 -0.60 -7.50 -8.35
CA ALA A 58 0.45 -6.80 -7.62
C ALA A 58 1.42 -6.14 -8.60
N LYS A 59 1.73 -6.83 -9.70
CA LYS A 59 2.62 -6.26 -10.68
C LYS A 59 1.99 -5.05 -11.36
N ASN A 60 0.69 -5.14 -11.65
CA ASN A 60 -0.01 -4.00 -12.24
C ASN A 60 -0.05 -2.83 -11.27
N LEU A 61 -0.25 -3.12 -10.00
CA LEU A 61 -0.28 -2.07 -8.99
C LEU A 61 1.07 -1.36 -8.92
N LEU A 62 2.15 -2.12 -8.99
CA LEU A 62 3.48 -1.53 -8.95
C LEU A 62 3.65 -0.53 -10.10
N GLY A 63 3.23 -0.92 -11.30
CA GLY A 63 3.38 -0.04 -12.44
C GLY A 63 2.55 1.22 -12.33
N VAL A 64 1.30 1.07 -11.91
CA VAL A 64 0.41 2.22 -11.78
C VAL A 64 0.88 3.14 -10.66
N LEU A 65 1.31 2.58 -9.54
CA LEU A 65 1.77 3.37 -8.43
C LEU A 65 3.02 4.15 -8.82
N SER A 66 3.93 3.50 -9.54
CA SER A 66 5.14 4.15 -9.98
C SER A 66 4.83 5.35 -10.86
N LYS A 67 3.87 5.19 -11.79
CA LYS A 67 3.51 6.29 -12.65
C LYS A 67 2.80 7.38 -11.87
N THR A 68 1.97 7.02 -10.92
CA THR A 68 1.22 7.99 -10.13
C THR A 68 2.17 8.82 -9.25
N VAL A 69 3.19 8.19 -8.69
CA VAL A 69 4.17 8.91 -7.90
C VAL A 69 4.94 9.88 -8.79
N ALA A 70 5.29 9.45 -10.01
CA ALA A 70 5.98 10.33 -10.93
C ALA A 70 5.12 11.55 -11.29
N ASP A 71 3.83 11.33 -11.49
CA ASP A 71 2.92 12.43 -11.81
C ASP A 71 2.83 13.39 -10.62
N TYR A 72 2.78 12.86 -9.42
CA TYR A 72 2.73 13.70 -8.23
C TYR A 72 4.00 14.54 -8.15
N GLU A 73 5.16 13.92 -8.37
CA GLU A 73 6.42 14.63 -8.24
C GLU A 73 6.57 15.69 -9.32
N ALA A 74 6.00 15.49 -10.48
CA ALA A 74 6.04 16.50 -11.52
C ALA A 74 5.25 17.73 -11.12
N LYS A 75 4.21 17.55 -10.34
CA LYS A 75 3.43 18.67 -9.93
C LYS A 75 3.86 19.30 -8.67
N PHE A 76 4.29 18.58 -7.70
CA PHE A 76 4.58 19.10 -6.37
C PHE A 76 6.03 18.98 -5.95
N GLY A 77 6.87 18.39 -6.74
CA GLY A 77 8.28 18.25 -6.39
C GLY A 77 8.60 16.88 -5.89
N THR A 78 9.86 16.56 -5.85
CA THR A 78 10.32 15.25 -5.49
C THR A 78 9.99 14.92 -4.05
N ILE A 79 9.46 13.71 -3.84
CA ILE A 79 9.14 13.26 -2.50
C ILE A 79 10.44 12.93 -1.80
N ALA A 80 10.62 13.47 -0.63
CA ALA A 80 11.83 13.22 0.13
C ALA A 80 11.82 11.83 0.70
N SER A 81 12.94 11.11 0.49
CA SER A 81 13.01 9.81 0.98
C SER A 81 13.44 9.88 2.40
N LYS A 82 12.72 9.50 3.37
CA LYS A 82 13.12 9.65 4.64
C LYS A 82 13.79 8.54 5.08
N GLU A 83 14.93 8.44 5.13
CA GLU A 83 15.72 7.43 5.47
C GLU A 83 15.78 7.43 6.79
N ASN A 84 15.13 7.47 7.50
CA ASN A 84 15.20 7.80 8.67
C ASN A 84 15.59 6.92 9.56
N THR A 85 16.49 6.80 9.87
CA THR A 85 16.85 6.23 11.05
C THR A 85 16.45 4.83 11.17
N GLY A 86 16.44 4.16 10.18
CA GLY A 86 16.26 2.79 10.30
C GLY A 86 14.87 2.34 10.43
N LYS A 87 13.96 3.21 10.29
CA LYS A 87 12.69 2.80 10.32
C LYS A 87 12.13 2.74 9.01
N GLU A 88 11.70 1.65 8.48
CA GLU A 88 11.08 1.59 7.21
C GLU A 88 9.62 1.48 7.40
N ASN A 89 8.84 2.28 6.76
CA ASN A 89 7.40 2.25 6.86
C ASN A 89 6.75 1.26 5.93
N VAL A 90 7.51 0.64 5.05
CA VAL A 90 7.00 -0.42 4.18
C VAL A 90 7.97 -1.56 4.30
N THR A 91 7.50 -2.70 4.74
CA THR A 91 8.37 -3.84 4.98
C THR A 91 7.87 -5.03 4.22
N ALA A 92 8.76 -5.76 3.60
CA ALA A 92 8.42 -6.96 2.88
C ALA A 92 8.74 -8.18 3.73
N LEU A 93 7.74 -9.03 3.89
CA LEU A 93 7.93 -10.26 4.60
C LEU A 93 7.79 -11.37 3.59
N SER A 94 8.80 -12.21 3.46
CA SER A 94 8.73 -13.22 2.45
C SER A 94 8.41 -14.56 3.03
N GLY A 95 7.88 -15.40 2.24
CA GLY A 95 7.75 -16.80 2.60
C GLY A 95 6.69 -17.16 3.58
N TYR A 96 5.66 -16.42 3.68
CA TYR A 96 4.66 -16.81 4.58
C TYR A 96 3.74 -17.72 3.82
N SER A 97 3.16 -18.64 4.40
CA SER A 97 2.27 -19.50 3.69
C SER A 97 1.09 -19.86 4.48
#